data_a1602cfc2666bb208d7f97c47f7cca20
#
_entry.id   a1602cfc2666bb208d7f97c47f7cca20
#
_cell.length_a   1.000
_cell.length_b   1.000
_cell.length_c   1.000
_cell.angle_alpha   90.00
_cell.angle_beta   90.00
_cell.angle_gamma   90.00
#
_symmetry.space_group_name_H-M   'P 1'
#
loop_
_entity.id
_entity.type
_entity.pdbx_description
1 polymer ?
#
loop_
_entity_poly.entity_id
_entity_poly.type
_entity_poly.pdbx_seq_one_letter_code
_entity_poly.pdbx_strand_id
1 'polypeptide(L)' 'MTNEKLTFTVDEMAAALGISRPVAYELSRQDGFPAIRVSERRIIIPRDSLMRWLEKQAGEQC' A
#
# COMPACT_ATOMS: atom_id res chain seq x y z
N MET A 1 -20.47 -13.30 5.12
CA MET A 1 -19.07 -13.44 5.49
C MET A 1 -18.19 -12.62 4.58
N THR A 2 -17.45 -11.77 5.16
CA THR A 2 -16.60 -10.89 4.36
C THR A 2 -15.27 -11.56 4.10
N ASN A 3 -14.76 -11.33 2.92
CA ASN A 3 -13.43 -11.78 2.55
C ASN A 3 -12.46 -10.64 2.54
N GLU A 4 -12.64 -9.75 3.48
CA GLU A 4 -11.74 -8.63 3.55
C GLU A 4 -10.35 -9.12 3.86
N LYS A 5 -9.44 -8.75 3.02
CA LYS A 5 -8.06 -9.10 3.24
C LYS A 5 -7.44 -8.13 4.23
N LEU A 6 -6.59 -8.67 5.07
CA LEU A 6 -5.84 -7.82 5.98
C LEU A 6 -4.73 -7.05 5.26
N THR A 7 -4.36 -7.51 4.09
CA THR A 7 -3.29 -6.89 3.33
C THR A 7 -3.69 -6.77 1.88
N PHE A 8 -3.01 -5.89 1.16
CA PHE A 8 -3.15 -5.74 -0.28
C PHE A 8 -1.89 -6.22 -0.96
N THR A 9 -2.04 -6.74 -2.17
CA THR A 9 -0.90 -6.84 -3.07
C THR A 9 -0.67 -5.46 -3.69
N VAL A 10 0.46 -5.31 -4.38
CA VAL A 10 0.73 -4.02 -5.05
C VAL A 10 -0.34 -3.73 -6.08
N ASP A 11 -0.77 -4.75 -6.82
CA ASP A 11 -1.83 -4.56 -7.82
C ASP A 11 -3.12 -4.11 -7.17
N GLU A 12 -3.48 -4.75 -6.06
CA GLU A 12 -4.70 -4.39 -5.36
C GLU A 12 -4.62 -2.98 -4.79
N MET A 13 -3.45 -2.62 -4.29
CA MET A 13 -3.26 -1.27 -3.79
C MET A 13 -3.41 -0.25 -4.91
N ALA A 14 -2.84 -0.54 -6.07
CA ALA A 14 -2.95 0.37 -7.20
C ALA A 14 -4.40 0.61 -7.56
N ALA A 15 -5.19 -0.47 -7.60
CA ALA A 15 -6.60 -0.34 -7.92
C ALA A 15 -7.35 0.45 -6.85
N ALA A 16 -7.03 0.19 -5.59
CA ALA A 16 -7.70 0.86 -4.48
C ALA A 16 -7.38 2.34 -4.45
N LEU A 17 -6.16 2.72 -4.79
CA LEU A 17 -5.74 4.10 -4.77
C LEU A 17 -6.01 4.82 -6.09
N GLY A 18 -6.36 4.07 -7.13
CA GLY A 18 -6.62 4.67 -8.43
C GLY A 18 -5.37 5.14 -9.14
N ILE A 19 -4.26 4.44 -8.93
CA ILE A 19 -2.99 4.80 -9.56
C ILE A 19 -2.52 3.64 -10.44
N SER A 20 -1.52 3.91 -11.27
CA SER A 20 -0.99 2.89 -12.14
C SER A 20 -0.09 1.93 -11.35
N ARG A 21 0.15 0.75 -11.92
CA ARG A 21 1.02 -0.23 -11.29
C ARG A 21 2.44 0.28 -11.08
N PRO A 22 3.06 0.89 -12.09
CA PRO A 22 4.41 1.40 -11.88
C PRO A 22 4.49 2.40 -10.72
N VAL A 23 3.47 3.26 -10.61
CA VAL A 23 3.44 4.23 -9.51
C VAL A 23 3.28 3.50 -8.18
N ALA A 24 2.43 2.48 -8.14
CA ALA A 24 2.24 1.71 -6.91
C ALA A 24 3.53 1.02 -6.48
N TYR A 25 4.27 0.47 -7.43
CA TYR A 25 5.55 -0.15 -7.10
C TYR A 25 6.55 0.85 -6.57
N GLU A 26 6.57 2.04 -7.14
CA GLU A 26 7.45 3.07 -6.64
C GLU A 26 7.09 3.48 -5.22
N LEU A 27 5.80 3.59 -4.95
CA LEU A 27 5.35 3.88 -3.59
C LEU A 27 5.83 2.81 -2.61
N SER A 28 5.75 1.56 -3.01
CA SER A 28 6.11 0.47 -2.12
C SER A 28 7.59 0.45 -1.79
N ARG A 29 8.40 1.18 -2.56
CA ARG A 29 9.84 1.25 -2.31
C ARG A 29 10.24 2.44 -1.47
N GLN A 30 9.33 3.35 -1.21
CA GLN A 30 9.66 4.53 -0.44
C GLN A 30 9.93 4.18 1.01
N ASP A 31 10.88 4.89 1.60
CA ASP A 31 11.16 4.73 3.01
C ASP A 31 9.94 5.14 3.81
N GLY A 32 9.63 4.35 4.81
CA GLY A 32 8.51 4.66 5.67
C GLY A 32 7.18 4.15 5.15
N PHE A 33 7.13 3.67 3.92
CA PHE A 33 5.89 3.11 3.42
C PHE A 33 5.67 1.72 4.04
N PRO A 34 4.45 1.42 4.47
CA PRO A 34 4.17 0.16 5.17
C PRO A 34 4.03 -1.00 4.20
N ALA A 35 5.11 -1.39 3.58
CA ALA A 35 5.14 -2.54 2.69
C ALA A 35 6.01 -3.61 3.30
N ILE A 36 5.54 -4.84 3.23
CA ILE A 36 6.27 -5.99 3.76
C ILE A 36 6.66 -6.88 2.60
N ARG A 37 7.94 -7.15 2.48
CA ARG A 37 8.43 -8.02 1.42
C ARG A 37 8.43 -9.45 1.94
N VAL A 38 7.50 -10.24 1.43
CA VAL A 38 7.36 -11.62 1.85
C VAL A 38 8.34 -12.51 1.11
N SER A 39 8.59 -12.20 -0.15
CA SER A 39 9.53 -12.93 -0.95
C SER A 39 10.06 -11.99 -2.01
N GLU A 40 10.95 -12.50 -2.86
CA GLU A 40 11.55 -11.64 -3.88
C GLU A 40 10.52 -11.00 -4.78
N ARG A 41 9.40 -11.68 -4.99
CA ARG A 41 8.41 -11.19 -5.94
C ARG A 41 7.10 -10.80 -5.29
N ARG A 42 6.97 -11.04 -3.99
CA ARG A 42 5.70 -10.79 -3.34
C ARG A 42 5.85 -9.73 -2.27
N ILE A 43 5.11 -8.66 -2.45
CA ILE A 43 5.06 -7.56 -1.50
C ILE A 43 3.61 -7.43 -1.06
N ILE A 44 3.39 -7.34 0.23
CA ILE A 44 2.06 -7.11 0.77
C ILE A 44 2.07 -5.81 1.55
N ILE A 45 0.92 -5.16 1.57
CA ILE A 45 0.76 -3.90 2.25
C ILE A 45 -0.36 -4.07 3.28
N PRO A 46 -0.06 -3.99 4.58
CA PRO A 46 -1.11 -4.10 5.60
C PRO A 46 -2.11 -2.97 5.42
N ARG A 47 -3.39 -3.33 5.42
CA ARG A 47 -4.44 -2.38 5.12
C ARG A 47 -4.49 -1.24 6.13
N ASP A 48 -4.44 -1.59 7.41
CA ASP A 48 -4.51 -0.57 8.45
C ASP A 48 -3.32 0.37 8.39
N SER A 49 -2.15 -0.19 8.15
CA SER A 49 -0.95 0.63 8.07
C SER A 49 -1.00 1.55 6.87
N LEU A 50 -1.55 1.07 5.75
CA LEU A 50 -1.69 1.90 4.58
C LEU A 50 -2.63 3.07 4.86
N MET A 51 -3.73 2.81 5.55
CA MET A 51 -4.67 3.87 5.89
C MET A 51 -4.00 4.94 6.74
N ARG A 52 -3.22 4.53 7.73
CA ARG A 52 -2.51 5.48 8.58
C ARG A 52 -1.49 6.27 7.79
N TRP A 53 -0.80 5.60 6.88
CA TRP A 53 0.18 6.27 6.06
C TRP A 53 -0.48 7.35 5.20
N LEU A 54 -1.62 7.03 4.62
CA LEU A 54 -2.35 7.98 3.80
C LEU A 54 -2.79 9.18 4.62
N GLU A 55 -3.29 8.94 5.83
CA GLU A 55 -3.72 10.03 6.68
C GLU A 55 -2.56 10.93 7.06
N LYS A 56 -1.41 10.34 7.30
CA LYS A 56 -0.24 11.13 7.64
C LYS A 56 0.20 11.98 6.47
N GLN A 57 0.18 11.42 5.28
CA GLN A 57 0.58 12.16 4.09
C GLN A 57 -0.37 13.34 3.85
N ALA A 58 -1.65 13.09 4.01
CA ALA A 58 -2.64 14.14 3.80
C ALA A 58 -2.47 15.25 4.81
N GLY A 59 -2.19 14.89 6.06
CA GLY A 59 -2.00 15.90 7.10
C GLY A 59 -0.76 16.74 6.85
N GLU A 60 0.29 16.14 6.32
CA GLU A 60 1.52 16.88 6.10
C GLU A 60 1.43 17.83 4.92
N GLN A 61 0.51 17.57 4.02
CA GLN A 61 0.38 18.42 2.83
C GLN A 61 -0.53 19.60 3.03
N CYS A 62 -1.23 19.67 4.10
CA CYS A 62 -2.15 20.78 4.37
C CYS A 62 -1.48 21.99 4.97
#